data_505a9e264fce8c5f5ca6456f07be22ec
#
_entry.id   505a9e264fce8c5f5ca6456f07be22ec
#
_cell.length_a   1.000
_cell.length_b   1.000
_cell.length_c   1.000
_cell.angle_alpha   90.00
_cell.angle_beta   90.00
_cell.angle_gamma   90.00
#
_symmetry.space_group_name_H-M   'P 1'
#
loop_
_entity.id
_entity.type
_entity.pdbx_description
1 polymer ?
#
loop_
_entity_poly.entity_id
_entity_poly.type
_entity_poly.pdbx_seq_one_letter_code
_entity_poly.pdbx_strand_id
1 'polypeptide(L)'
;QQWKKDENRIDYGDMISNLWRLISSSEKVKSTLQQKYTHIIVDEFQDNNHALSQVINMIAQPQNNITVVGDDDQCIYSFRGANIQNVSRFKSKYDDNPEYAEIPLMENYRSTKPILKLANEIIQFNPDRVEKGELHSQRESTLTPKLYEGTKEQQMAQIKVEIESYIQDGVNLNQIAILSRTHKNCKLVSEFLSKIRIKKNLIKLEFIIFPPEQNLLP
;
A
#
# COMPACT_ATOMS: atom_id res chain seq x y z
N GLN A 1 5.10 -8.88 -27.42
CA GLN A 1 5.99 -7.69 -27.49
C GLN A 1 6.08 -7.08 -28.89
N GLN A 2 6.10 -7.90 -29.98
CA GLN A 2 6.18 -7.38 -31.36
C GLN A 2 5.00 -6.44 -31.69
N TRP A 3 3.78 -6.84 -31.36
CA TRP A 3 2.57 -6.00 -31.52
C TRP A 3 2.71 -4.60 -30.90
N LYS A 4 3.30 -4.49 -29.70
CA LYS A 4 3.50 -3.17 -29.05
C LYS A 4 4.42 -2.26 -29.86
N LYS A 5 5.49 -2.85 -30.50
CA LYS A 5 6.40 -2.11 -31.36
C LYS A 5 5.71 -1.64 -32.64
N ASP A 6 4.94 -2.51 -33.24
CA ASP A 6 4.21 -2.24 -34.48
C ASP A 6 3.17 -1.13 -34.29
N GLU A 7 2.54 -1.07 -33.11
CA GLU A 7 1.56 -0.07 -32.73
C GLU A 7 2.14 1.17 -32.00
N ASN A 8 3.44 1.26 -31.83
CA ASN A 8 4.09 2.32 -31.03
C ASN A 8 3.50 2.47 -29.62
N ARG A 9 3.22 1.35 -28.95
CA ARG A 9 2.62 1.32 -27.61
C ARG A 9 3.59 0.73 -26.59
N ILE A 10 3.53 1.24 -25.38
CA ILE A 10 4.24 0.74 -24.20
C ILE A 10 3.27 0.56 -23.05
N ASP A 11 3.53 -0.40 -22.18
CA ASP A 11 2.88 -0.52 -20.89
C ASP A 11 3.77 0.01 -19.75
N TYR A 12 3.24 0.02 -18.53
CA TYR A 12 3.99 0.50 -17.36
C TYR A 12 5.28 -0.29 -17.09
N GLY A 13 5.29 -1.60 -17.35
CA GLY A 13 6.48 -2.43 -17.24
C GLY A 13 7.54 -2.06 -18.28
N ASP A 14 7.11 -1.78 -19.50
CA ASP A 14 8.01 -1.30 -20.57
C ASP A 14 8.60 0.07 -20.22
N MET A 15 7.84 0.97 -19.58
CA MET A 15 8.35 2.29 -19.16
C MET A 15 9.54 2.13 -18.21
N ILE A 16 9.40 1.32 -17.16
CA ILE A 16 10.46 1.08 -16.18
C ILE A 16 11.65 0.37 -16.84
N SER A 17 11.40 -0.68 -17.62
CA SER A 17 12.45 -1.46 -18.28
C SER A 17 13.23 -0.64 -19.31
N ASN A 18 12.54 0.20 -20.07
CA ASN A 18 13.18 1.07 -21.06
C ASN A 18 13.98 2.20 -20.39
N LEU A 19 13.45 2.77 -19.30
CA LEU A 19 14.19 3.76 -18.51
C LEU A 19 15.46 3.16 -17.92
N TRP A 20 15.36 1.98 -17.30
CA TRP A 20 16.51 1.26 -16.77
C TRP A 20 17.59 0.99 -17.84
N ARG A 21 17.17 0.49 -19.01
CA ARG A 21 18.09 0.27 -20.15
C ARG A 21 18.74 1.56 -20.62
N LEU A 22 17.97 2.63 -20.76
CA LEU A 22 18.45 3.92 -21.23
C LEU A 22 19.51 4.50 -20.28
N ILE A 23 19.25 4.48 -18.97
CA ILE A 23 20.21 4.96 -17.96
C ILE A 23 21.45 4.08 -17.93
N SER A 24 21.28 2.75 -18.06
CA SER A 24 22.41 1.78 -18.06
C SER A 24 23.29 1.89 -19.30
N SER A 25 22.74 2.27 -20.44
CA SER A 25 23.45 2.30 -21.72
C SER A 25 23.99 3.67 -22.13
N SER A 26 23.54 4.75 -21.50
CA SER A 26 23.90 6.13 -21.86
C SER A 26 24.38 6.91 -20.64
N GLU A 27 25.70 7.07 -20.53
CA GLU A 27 26.32 7.86 -19.47
C GLU A 27 25.85 9.34 -19.53
N LYS A 28 25.60 9.87 -20.73
CA LYS A 28 25.08 11.21 -20.92
C LYS A 28 23.70 11.37 -20.28
N VAL A 29 22.78 10.41 -20.49
CA VAL A 29 21.43 10.45 -19.88
C VAL A 29 21.53 10.29 -18.37
N LYS A 30 22.34 9.34 -17.91
CA LYS A 30 22.56 9.10 -16.48
C LYS A 30 23.08 10.36 -15.78
N SER A 31 24.16 10.96 -16.27
CA SER A 31 24.74 12.18 -15.68
C SER A 31 23.77 13.36 -15.72
N THR A 32 22.99 13.50 -16.80
CA THR A 32 21.96 14.54 -16.88
C THR A 32 20.90 14.38 -15.79
N LEU A 33 20.44 13.15 -15.53
CA LEU A 33 19.45 12.87 -14.48
C LEU A 33 20.04 13.10 -13.08
N GLN A 34 21.28 12.65 -12.85
CA GLN A 34 22.00 12.83 -11.58
C GLN A 34 22.24 14.32 -11.24
N GLN A 35 22.53 15.14 -12.25
CA GLN A 35 22.67 16.58 -12.06
C GLN A 35 21.35 17.28 -11.85
N LYS A 36 20.30 16.80 -12.51
CA LYS A 36 18.96 17.39 -12.40
C LYS A 36 18.29 17.10 -11.04
N TYR A 37 18.47 15.89 -10.52
CA TYR A 37 17.83 15.43 -9.31
C TYR A 37 18.86 15.26 -8.19
N THR A 38 19.08 16.32 -7.44
CA THR A 38 20.05 16.36 -6.35
C THR A 38 19.55 15.73 -5.05
N HIS A 39 18.24 15.63 -4.89
CA HIS A 39 17.58 14.97 -3.76
C HIS A 39 16.46 14.07 -4.28
N ILE A 40 16.37 12.86 -3.78
CA ILE A 40 15.35 11.88 -4.17
C ILE A 40 14.57 11.49 -2.92
N ILE A 41 13.25 11.62 -2.99
CA ILE A 41 12.35 11.15 -1.94
C ILE A 41 11.47 10.06 -2.57
N VAL A 42 11.43 8.90 -1.92
CA VAL A 42 10.63 7.76 -2.37
C VAL A 42 9.62 7.43 -1.29
N ASP A 43 8.36 7.59 -1.63
CA ASP A 43 7.24 7.18 -0.78
C ASP A 43 6.79 5.76 -1.10
N GLU A 44 6.16 5.08 -0.14
CA GLU A 44 5.69 3.70 -0.24
C GLU A 44 6.79 2.75 -0.76
N PHE A 45 7.98 2.87 -0.18
CA PHE A 45 9.18 2.18 -0.69
C PHE A 45 9.04 0.66 -0.70
N GLN A 46 8.25 0.08 0.20
CA GLN A 46 7.95 -1.36 0.25
C GLN A 46 7.26 -1.88 -1.02
N ASP A 47 6.57 -1.01 -1.77
CA ASP A 47 5.82 -1.38 -2.97
C ASP A 47 6.68 -1.38 -4.25
N ASN A 48 7.93 -0.94 -4.16
CA ASN A 48 8.84 -0.91 -5.29
C ASN A 48 9.23 -2.31 -5.76
N ASN A 49 9.25 -2.52 -7.07
CA ASN A 49 9.88 -3.69 -7.65
C ASN A 49 11.40 -3.48 -7.81
N HIS A 50 12.11 -4.57 -8.06
CA HIS A 50 13.57 -4.55 -8.20
C HIS A 50 14.07 -3.57 -9.27
N ALA A 51 13.44 -3.52 -10.44
CA ALA A 51 13.88 -2.64 -11.54
C ALA A 51 13.74 -1.17 -11.18
N LEU A 52 12.64 -0.78 -10.51
CA LEU A 52 12.44 0.59 -10.05
C LEU A 52 13.46 0.97 -8.98
N SER A 53 13.74 0.07 -8.02
CA SER A 53 14.78 0.30 -7.01
C SER A 53 16.18 0.48 -7.65
N GLN A 54 16.51 -0.24 -8.72
CA GLN A 54 17.75 -0.04 -9.47
C GLN A 54 17.79 1.32 -10.14
N VAL A 55 16.73 1.75 -10.80
CA VAL A 55 16.62 3.08 -11.43
C VAL A 55 16.82 4.19 -10.40
N ILE A 56 16.16 4.10 -9.26
CA ILE A 56 16.29 5.07 -8.16
C ILE A 56 17.75 5.14 -7.69
N ASN A 57 18.38 4.00 -7.44
CA ASN A 57 19.78 3.94 -7.01
C ASN A 57 20.75 4.53 -8.05
N MET A 58 20.51 4.30 -9.35
CA MET A 58 21.36 4.85 -10.41
C MET A 58 21.26 6.37 -10.51
N ILE A 59 20.09 6.93 -10.29
CA ILE A 59 19.86 8.39 -10.32
C ILE A 59 20.41 9.04 -9.05
N ALA A 60 20.31 8.39 -7.89
CA ALA A 60 20.77 8.94 -6.62
C ALA A 60 22.28 9.11 -6.52
N GLN A 61 23.05 8.32 -7.29
CA GLN A 61 24.51 8.39 -7.32
C GLN A 61 25.01 9.65 -8.06
N PRO A 62 26.21 10.14 -7.75
CA PRO A 62 27.09 9.72 -6.64
C PRO A 62 26.70 10.33 -5.27
N GLN A 63 25.81 11.34 -5.26
CA GLN A 63 25.50 12.13 -4.06
C GLN A 63 24.84 11.30 -2.96
N ASN A 64 24.01 10.29 -3.34
CA ASN A 64 23.22 9.46 -2.46
C ASN A 64 22.29 10.22 -1.49
N ASN A 65 21.88 11.44 -1.87
CA ASN A 65 20.88 12.22 -1.14
C ASN A 65 19.49 11.59 -1.38
N ILE A 66 19.22 10.51 -0.66
CA ILE A 66 18.00 9.72 -0.85
C ILE A 66 17.29 9.54 0.49
N THR A 67 16.01 9.84 0.50
CA THR A 67 15.11 9.57 1.62
C THR A 67 14.06 8.58 1.16
N VAL A 68 13.90 7.48 1.87
CA VAL A 68 12.83 6.52 1.62
C VAL A 68 11.85 6.51 2.77
N VAL A 69 10.56 6.49 2.46
CA VAL A 69 9.48 6.35 3.44
C VAL A 69 8.72 5.08 3.09
N GLY A 70 8.46 4.25 4.08
CA GLY A 70 7.78 2.99 3.85
C GLY A 70 7.42 2.27 5.14
N ASP A 71 6.59 1.27 5.00
CA ASP A 71 6.15 0.40 6.08
C ASP A 71 6.10 -1.04 5.55
N ASP A 72 7.01 -1.88 6.01
CA ASP A 72 7.10 -3.30 5.62
C ASP A 72 5.83 -4.09 5.98
N ASP A 73 5.13 -3.71 7.05
CA ASP A 73 3.83 -4.29 7.42
C ASP A 73 2.73 -4.01 6.38
N GLN A 74 2.94 -3.03 5.49
CA GLN A 74 2.01 -2.67 4.41
C GLN A 74 2.40 -3.23 3.03
N CYS A 75 3.37 -4.14 2.96
CA CYS A 75 3.81 -4.75 1.69
C CYS A 75 2.78 -5.75 1.16
N ILE A 76 1.70 -5.26 0.54
CA ILE A 76 0.59 -6.07 0.00
C ILE A 76 0.63 -6.24 -1.52
N TYR A 77 1.64 -5.70 -2.22
CA TYR A 77 1.76 -5.73 -3.68
C TYR A 77 2.84 -6.70 -4.20
N SER A 78 3.12 -7.79 -3.46
CA SER A 78 4.09 -8.81 -3.87
C SER A 78 3.80 -9.41 -5.26
N PHE A 79 2.51 -9.53 -5.63
CA PHE A 79 2.07 -9.96 -6.96
C PHE A 79 2.45 -8.99 -8.10
N ARG A 80 2.88 -7.75 -7.79
CA ARG A 80 3.46 -6.78 -8.74
C ARG A 80 4.97 -6.75 -8.71
N GLY A 81 5.61 -7.67 -7.95
CA GLY A 81 7.06 -7.73 -7.79
C GLY A 81 7.59 -6.85 -6.65
N ALA A 82 6.71 -6.32 -5.80
CA ALA A 82 7.14 -5.72 -4.54
C ALA A 82 7.78 -6.79 -3.65
N ASN A 83 8.79 -6.39 -2.89
CA ASN A 83 9.51 -7.32 -2.03
C ASN A 83 9.69 -6.69 -0.66
N ILE A 84 9.19 -7.38 0.37
CA ILE A 84 9.33 -7.00 1.78
C ILE A 84 10.79 -6.73 2.17
N GLN A 85 11.73 -7.43 1.52
CA GLN A 85 13.16 -7.22 1.75
C GLN A 85 13.71 -5.90 1.18
N ASN A 86 12.93 -5.09 0.46
CA ASN A 86 13.42 -3.84 -0.10
C ASN A 86 13.90 -2.89 0.99
N VAL A 87 13.16 -2.79 2.08
CA VAL A 87 13.51 -1.93 3.22
C VAL A 87 14.79 -2.44 3.90
N SER A 88 14.87 -3.74 4.21
CA SER A 88 16.05 -4.31 4.86
C SER A 88 17.29 -4.24 3.99
N ARG A 89 17.17 -4.45 2.67
CA ARG A 89 18.28 -4.28 1.73
C ARG A 89 18.74 -2.83 1.62
N PHE A 90 17.80 -1.88 1.67
CA PHE A 90 18.15 -0.47 1.69
C PHE A 90 18.93 -0.11 2.95
N LYS A 91 18.45 -0.54 4.14
CA LYS A 91 19.17 -0.39 5.40
C LYS A 91 20.58 -0.96 5.31
N SER A 92 20.73 -2.23 4.97
CA SER A 92 22.03 -2.91 4.86
C SER A 92 22.99 -2.24 3.86
N LYS A 93 22.47 -1.58 2.83
CA LYS A 93 23.30 -0.85 1.87
C LYS A 93 23.95 0.41 2.45
N TYR A 94 23.29 1.06 3.40
CA TYR A 94 23.72 2.34 3.95
C TYR A 94 24.10 2.30 5.43
N ASP A 95 24.04 1.14 6.06
CA ASP A 95 24.26 0.95 7.50
C ASP A 95 25.66 1.43 7.95
N ASP A 96 26.66 1.24 7.12
CA ASP A 96 28.04 1.72 7.37
C ASP A 96 28.25 3.21 7.03
N ASN A 97 27.24 3.90 6.49
CA ASN A 97 27.35 5.31 6.15
C ASN A 97 27.10 6.18 7.39
N PRO A 98 28.06 7.03 7.84
CA PRO A 98 27.87 7.87 9.01
C PRO A 98 26.75 8.93 8.87
N GLU A 99 26.32 9.21 7.65
CA GLU A 99 25.18 10.13 7.36
C GLU A 99 23.83 9.38 7.27
N TYR A 100 23.83 8.06 7.42
CA TYR A 100 22.58 7.30 7.45
C TYR A 100 21.83 7.55 8.76
N ALA A 101 20.54 7.82 8.64
CA ALA A 101 19.66 7.95 9.79
C ALA A 101 18.34 7.20 9.54
N GLU A 102 17.89 6.44 10.52
CA GLU A 102 16.58 5.82 10.54
C GLU A 102 15.69 6.57 11.55
N ILE A 103 14.56 7.05 11.08
CA ILE A 103 13.61 7.84 11.88
C ILE A 103 12.28 7.10 11.95
N PRO A 104 11.95 6.44 13.06
CA PRO A 104 10.66 5.79 13.22
C PRO A 104 9.54 6.82 13.42
N LEU A 105 8.48 6.71 12.60
CA LEU A 105 7.28 7.53 12.71
C LEU A 105 6.20 6.75 13.46
N MET A 106 6.21 6.84 14.79
CA MET A 106 5.34 6.04 15.66
C MET A 106 3.98 6.69 15.94
N GLU A 107 3.85 8.02 15.77
CA GLU A 107 2.60 8.72 16.01
C GLU A 107 1.67 8.60 14.81
N ASN A 108 0.49 8.03 15.03
CA ASN A 108 -0.56 7.88 14.02
C ASN A 108 -1.65 8.93 14.21
N TYR A 109 -1.77 9.85 13.25
CA TYR A 109 -2.77 10.93 13.25
C TYR A 109 -4.07 10.54 12.53
N ARG A 110 -4.10 9.40 11.85
CA ARG A 110 -5.24 8.94 11.04
C ARG A 110 -6.27 8.19 11.86
N SER A 111 -5.84 7.16 12.58
CA SER A 111 -6.72 6.20 13.24
C SER A 111 -6.93 6.54 14.72
N THR A 112 -8.07 6.10 15.27
CA THR A 112 -8.34 6.20 16.69
C THR A 112 -7.66 5.07 17.47
N LYS A 113 -7.47 5.25 18.77
CA LYS A 113 -6.83 4.26 19.66
C LYS A 113 -7.39 2.84 19.54
N PRO A 114 -8.73 2.60 19.56
CA PRO A 114 -9.27 1.25 19.42
C PRO A 114 -8.92 0.57 18.09
N ILE A 115 -8.83 1.34 16.99
CA ILE A 115 -8.44 0.81 15.69
C ILE A 115 -6.96 0.42 15.69
N LEU A 116 -6.09 1.28 16.21
CA LEU A 116 -4.66 0.97 16.30
C LEU A 116 -4.36 -0.20 17.22
N LYS A 117 -5.07 -0.30 18.35
CA LYS A 117 -4.91 -1.44 19.25
C LYS A 117 -5.17 -2.75 18.51
N LEU A 118 -6.29 -2.84 17.78
CA LEU A 118 -6.60 -4.04 16.98
C LEU A 118 -5.54 -4.27 15.89
N ALA A 119 -5.10 -3.23 15.18
CA ALA A 119 -4.09 -3.35 14.14
C ALA A 119 -2.74 -3.84 14.71
N ASN A 120 -2.28 -3.26 15.82
CA ASN A 120 -1.05 -3.68 16.50
C ASN A 120 -1.13 -5.15 16.98
N GLU A 121 -2.27 -5.59 17.50
CA GLU A 121 -2.49 -6.98 17.91
C GLU A 121 -2.44 -7.94 16.71
N ILE A 122 -3.11 -7.60 15.59
CA ILE A 122 -3.17 -8.47 14.40
C ILE A 122 -1.80 -8.58 13.74
N ILE A 123 -1.06 -7.49 13.60
CA ILE A 123 0.20 -7.49 12.85
C ILE A 123 1.29 -8.31 13.53
N GLN A 124 1.20 -8.56 14.83
CA GLN A 124 2.16 -9.40 15.57
C GLN A 124 2.14 -10.87 15.12
N PHE A 125 1.06 -11.32 14.48
CA PHE A 125 0.99 -12.67 13.91
C PHE A 125 1.73 -12.82 12.58
N ASN A 126 2.28 -11.73 12.01
CA ASN A 126 3.08 -11.80 10.79
C ASN A 126 4.51 -12.31 11.13
N PRO A 127 4.90 -13.52 10.67
CA PRO A 127 6.21 -14.11 11.03
C PRO A 127 7.38 -13.38 10.36
N ASP A 128 7.16 -12.69 9.26
CA ASP A 128 8.19 -12.00 8.48
C ASP A 128 8.34 -10.52 8.89
N ARG A 129 7.70 -10.12 9.98
CA ARG A 129 7.72 -8.74 10.45
C ARG A 129 9.11 -8.32 10.93
N VAL A 130 9.58 -7.17 10.47
CA VAL A 130 10.75 -6.51 11.08
C VAL A 130 10.32 -5.96 12.44
N GLU A 131 11.10 -6.23 13.47
CA GLU A 131 10.82 -5.73 14.82
C GLU A 131 10.87 -4.20 14.81
N LYS A 132 9.77 -3.60 15.17
CA LYS A 132 9.59 -2.16 15.32
C LYS A 132 8.58 -1.89 16.42
N GLY A 133 8.62 -0.70 17.00
CA GLY A 133 7.71 -0.31 18.06
C GLY A 133 6.23 -0.31 17.61
N GLU A 134 5.34 -0.09 18.56
CA GLU A 134 3.91 0.02 18.31
C GLU A 134 3.54 1.44 17.87
N LEU A 135 2.58 1.53 16.95
CA LEU A 135 1.99 2.81 16.57
C LEU A 135 1.09 3.34 17.70
N HIS A 136 1.18 4.63 17.96
CA HIS A 136 0.39 5.33 18.96
C HIS A 136 -0.54 6.35 18.32
N SER A 137 -1.67 6.66 18.97
CA SER A 137 -2.57 7.73 18.54
C SER A 137 -3.07 8.52 19.73
N GLN A 138 -3.23 9.83 19.52
CA GLN A 138 -3.90 10.71 20.48
C GLN A 138 -5.42 10.81 20.22
N ARG A 139 -5.91 10.20 19.15
CA ARG A 139 -7.32 10.26 18.77
C ARG A 139 -8.14 9.28 19.60
N GLU A 140 -8.87 9.80 20.54
CA GLU A 140 -9.82 9.01 21.35
C GLU A 140 -11.06 8.65 20.54
N SER A 141 -11.69 7.53 20.91
CA SER A 141 -13.02 7.14 20.41
C SER A 141 -13.66 6.17 21.39
N THR A 142 -14.96 6.29 21.55
CA THR A 142 -15.80 5.30 22.24
C THR A 142 -16.23 4.17 21.31
N LEU A 143 -16.07 4.35 19.98
CA LEU A 143 -16.38 3.32 18.99
C LEU A 143 -15.22 2.33 18.91
N THR A 144 -15.53 1.05 19.03
CA THR A 144 -14.58 -0.06 18.90
C THR A 144 -14.82 -0.82 17.60
N PRO A 145 -13.78 -1.44 17.00
CA PRO A 145 -13.96 -2.37 15.92
C PRO A 145 -14.92 -3.50 16.30
N LYS A 146 -15.77 -3.91 15.35
CA LYS A 146 -16.75 -4.97 15.53
C LYS A 146 -16.43 -6.13 14.58
N LEU A 147 -16.56 -7.37 15.07
CA LEU A 147 -16.46 -8.58 14.27
C LEU A 147 -17.85 -9.18 14.09
N TYR A 148 -18.20 -9.49 12.84
CA TYR A 148 -19.45 -10.16 12.50
C TYR A 148 -19.16 -11.48 11.79
N GLU A 149 -19.64 -12.55 12.38
CA GLU A 149 -19.64 -13.88 11.78
C GLU A 149 -21.03 -14.24 11.27
N GLY A 150 -21.09 -14.95 10.16
CA GLY A 150 -22.37 -15.39 9.60
C GLY A 150 -22.30 -15.76 8.14
N THR A 151 -23.45 -16.18 7.60
CA THR A 151 -23.59 -16.44 6.16
C THR A 151 -23.39 -15.16 5.35
N LYS A 152 -23.19 -15.28 4.04
CA LYS A 152 -23.06 -14.10 3.17
C LYS A 152 -24.29 -13.20 3.23
N GLU A 153 -25.47 -13.78 3.32
CA GLU A 153 -26.73 -13.06 3.43
C GLU A 153 -26.82 -12.28 4.75
N GLN A 154 -26.40 -12.88 5.85
CA GLN A 154 -26.33 -12.24 7.16
C GLN A 154 -25.31 -11.10 7.19
N GLN A 155 -24.11 -11.32 6.61
CA GLN A 155 -23.10 -10.27 6.49
C GLN A 155 -23.59 -9.09 5.65
N MET A 156 -24.28 -9.35 4.52
CA MET A 156 -24.87 -8.29 3.69
C MET A 156 -25.96 -7.51 4.43
N ALA A 157 -26.81 -8.19 5.18
CA ALA A 157 -27.83 -7.54 6.01
C ALA A 157 -27.17 -6.65 7.07
N GLN A 158 -26.10 -7.10 7.70
CA GLN A 158 -25.36 -6.32 8.69
C GLN A 158 -24.69 -5.09 8.08
N ILE A 159 -24.06 -5.22 6.90
CA ILE A 159 -23.50 -4.07 6.16
C ILE A 159 -24.60 -3.00 5.93
N LYS A 160 -25.79 -3.42 5.54
CA LYS A 160 -26.91 -2.50 5.37
C LYS A 160 -27.23 -1.76 6.66
N VAL A 161 -27.38 -2.49 7.75
CA VAL A 161 -27.72 -1.91 9.09
C VAL A 161 -26.66 -0.88 9.52
N GLU A 162 -25.36 -1.21 9.37
CA GLU A 162 -24.28 -0.28 9.73
C GLU A 162 -24.30 0.98 8.84
N ILE A 163 -24.50 0.83 7.53
CA ILE A 163 -24.57 1.98 6.62
C ILE A 163 -25.76 2.88 6.98
N GLU A 164 -26.94 2.30 7.24
CA GLU A 164 -28.14 3.05 7.62
C GLU A 164 -27.95 3.79 8.95
N SER A 165 -27.29 3.17 9.92
CA SER A 165 -26.91 3.81 11.19
C SER A 165 -26.00 5.02 10.96
N TYR A 166 -24.92 4.85 10.18
CA TYR A 166 -24.01 5.97 9.87
C TYR A 166 -24.70 7.12 9.12
N ILE A 167 -25.65 6.81 8.23
CA ILE A 167 -26.45 7.85 7.56
C ILE A 167 -27.32 8.61 8.56
N GLN A 168 -27.94 7.92 9.51
CA GLN A 168 -28.74 8.54 10.58
C GLN A 168 -27.88 9.45 11.46
N ASP A 169 -26.63 9.05 11.71
CA ASP A 169 -25.66 9.83 12.47
C ASP A 169 -25.04 10.99 11.65
N GLY A 170 -25.51 11.22 10.41
CA GLY A 170 -25.08 12.32 9.55
C GLY A 170 -23.78 12.07 8.79
N VAL A 171 -23.26 10.83 8.76
CA VAL A 171 -22.06 10.49 7.99
C VAL A 171 -22.38 10.47 6.50
N ASN A 172 -21.60 11.18 5.71
CA ASN A 172 -21.74 11.17 4.25
C ASN A 172 -21.30 9.82 3.67
N LEU A 173 -22.02 9.32 2.66
CA LEU A 173 -21.71 8.05 2.01
C LEU A 173 -20.32 7.99 1.40
N ASN A 174 -19.76 9.12 0.96
CA ASN A 174 -18.38 9.20 0.44
C ASN A 174 -17.29 9.04 1.51
N GLN A 175 -17.67 9.04 2.79
CA GLN A 175 -16.78 8.77 3.92
C GLN A 175 -16.82 7.30 4.36
N ILE A 176 -17.66 6.48 3.72
CA ILE A 176 -17.78 5.05 4.00
C ILE A 176 -17.04 4.27 2.93
N ALA A 177 -16.16 3.36 3.33
CA ALA A 177 -15.49 2.43 2.42
C ALA A 177 -15.80 0.99 2.83
N ILE A 178 -15.99 0.14 1.82
CA ILE A 178 -16.15 -1.31 2.02
C ILE A 178 -15.00 -1.99 1.30
N LEU A 179 -14.15 -2.65 2.05
CA LEU A 179 -12.98 -3.36 1.55
C LEU A 179 -13.29 -4.84 1.36
N SER A 180 -12.73 -5.45 0.33
CA SER A 180 -12.89 -6.88 0.09
C SER A 180 -11.65 -7.47 -0.57
N ARG A 181 -11.40 -8.75 -0.29
CA ARG A 181 -10.27 -9.52 -0.85
C ARG A 181 -10.37 -9.75 -2.36
N THR A 182 -11.57 -9.74 -2.92
CA THR A 182 -11.77 -10.10 -4.33
C THR A 182 -12.78 -9.20 -5.01
N HIS A 183 -12.58 -8.94 -6.30
CA HIS A 183 -13.55 -8.25 -7.16
C HIS A 183 -14.94 -8.88 -7.11
N LYS A 184 -15.01 -10.23 -7.04
CA LYS A 184 -16.28 -10.95 -6.96
C LYS A 184 -17.09 -10.53 -5.75
N ASN A 185 -16.45 -10.41 -4.59
CA ASN A 185 -17.14 -9.98 -3.37
C ASN A 185 -17.55 -8.51 -3.44
N CYS A 186 -16.68 -7.61 -3.95
CA CYS A 186 -17.07 -6.21 -4.19
C CYS A 186 -18.28 -6.10 -5.11
N LYS A 187 -18.33 -6.91 -6.18
CA LYS A 187 -19.48 -6.94 -7.10
C LYS A 187 -20.75 -7.37 -6.39
N LEU A 188 -20.70 -8.43 -5.57
CA LEU A 188 -21.85 -8.88 -4.78
C LEU A 188 -22.38 -7.78 -3.85
N VAL A 189 -21.48 -7.11 -3.11
CA VAL A 189 -21.88 -5.98 -2.25
C VAL A 189 -22.49 -4.85 -3.07
N SER A 190 -21.90 -4.50 -4.21
CA SER A 190 -22.39 -3.45 -5.11
C SER A 190 -23.81 -3.75 -5.63
N GLU A 191 -24.06 -5.00 -6.04
CA GLU A 191 -25.36 -5.46 -6.51
C GLU A 191 -26.41 -5.41 -5.37
N PHE A 192 -26.02 -5.86 -4.17
CA PHE A 192 -26.87 -5.81 -3.00
C PHE A 192 -27.27 -4.36 -2.64
N LEU A 193 -26.30 -3.45 -2.52
CA LEU A 193 -26.56 -2.04 -2.21
C LEU A 193 -27.46 -1.36 -3.26
N SER A 194 -27.31 -1.75 -4.53
CA SER A 194 -28.15 -1.22 -5.61
C SER A 194 -29.61 -1.64 -5.43
N LYS A 195 -29.88 -2.87 -5.00
CA LYS A 195 -31.24 -3.40 -4.78
C LYS A 195 -31.96 -2.68 -3.63
N ILE A 196 -31.23 -2.27 -2.61
CA ILE A 196 -31.77 -1.56 -1.44
C ILE A 196 -31.76 -0.02 -1.63
N ARG A 197 -31.54 0.47 -2.85
CA ARG A 197 -31.54 1.90 -3.22
C ARG A 197 -30.49 2.78 -2.52
N ILE A 198 -29.50 2.20 -1.89
CA ILE A 198 -28.35 2.97 -1.45
C ILE A 198 -27.52 3.35 -2.69
N LYS A 199 -27.21 4.65 -2.84
CA LYS A 199 -26.46 5.16 -3.97
C LYS A 199 -25.01 4.66 -3.94
N LYS A 200 -24.75 3.52 -4.57
CA LYS A 200 -23.46 2.83 -4.59
C LYS A 200 -22.28 3.68 -5.06
N ASN A 201 -22.53 4.68 -5.93
CA ASN A 201 -21.49 5.55 -6.46
C ASN A 201 -20.94 6.54 -5.41
N LEU A 202 -21.60 6.66 -4.27
CA LEU A 202 -21.17 7.51 -3.17
C LEU A 202 -20.39 6.72 -2.08
N ILE A 203 -20.45 5.39 -2.14
CA ILE A 203 -19.67 4.53 -1.24
C ILE A 203 -18.45 4.04 -1.98
N LYS A 204 -17.27 4.24 -1.40
CA LYS A 204 -16.01 3.76 -1.94
C LYS A 204 -15.93 2.24 -1.77
N LEU A 205 -16.08 1.50 -2.87
CA LEU A 205 -15.88 0.05 -2.91
C LEU A 205 -14.43 -0.22 -3.33
N GLU A 206 -13.63 -0.64 -2.40
CA GLU A 206 -12.24 -1.00 -2.64
C GLU A 206 -12.02 -2.50 -2.40
N PHE A 207 -11.09 -3.08 -3.13
CA PHE A 207 -10.64 -4.43 -2.91
C PHE A 207 -9.11 -4.44 -2.79
N ILE A 208 -8.65 -5.18 -1.81
CA ILE A 208 -7.23 -5.46 -1.64
C ILE A 208 -6.97 -6.81 -2.26
N ILE A 209 -6.08 -6.88 -3.25
CA ILE A 209 -5.66 -8.14 -3.86
C ILE A 209 -4.58 -8.72 -2.96
N PHE A 210 -4.91 -9.76 -2.20
CA PHE A 210 -3.92 -10.60 -1.55
C PHE A 210 -3.56 -11.77 -2.46
N PRO A 211 -2.31 -12.20 -2.54
CA PRO A 211 -1.94 -13.42 -3.25
C PRO A 211 -2.69 -14.63 -2.64
N PRO A 212 -3.05 -15.63 -3.46
CA PRO A 212 -3.93 -16.72 -3.03
C PRO A 212 -3.36 -17.68 -1.97
N GLU A 213 -2.10 -17.59 -1.59
CA GLU A 213 -1.39 -18.64 -0.83
C GLU A 213 -0.73 -18.22 0.47
N GLN A 214 -1.11 -17.12 1.06
CA GLN A 214 -0.74 -16.93 2.46
C GLN A 214 -1.94 -17.29 3.34
N ASN A 215 -1.94 -18.54 3.79
CA ASN A 215 -2.79 -19.01 4.90
C ASN A 215 -2.40 -18.21 6.15
N LEU A 216 -3.10 -17.12 6.39
CA LEU A 216 -2.97 -16.29 7.58
C LEU A 216 -3.90 -16.80 8.70
N LEU A 217 -4.04 -18.11 8.85
CA LEU A 217 -4.59 -18.72 10.08
C LEU A 217 -4.00 -20.12 10.24
N PRO A 218 -3.60 -20.51 11.47
CA PRO A 218 -3.20 -21.88 11.76
C PRO A 218 -4.34 -22.88 11.54
#